data_0adbaa820c12ed3835e3143a2bebcee1
#
_entry.id   0adbaa820c12ed3835e3143a2bebcee1
#
_cell.length_a   1.000
_cell.length_b   1.000
_cell.length_c   1.000
_cell.angle_alpha   90.00
_cell.angle_beta   90.00
_cell.angle_gamma   90.00
#
_symmetry.space_group_name_H-M   'P 1'
#
loop_
_entity.id
_entity.type
_entity.pdbx_description
1 polymer ?
#
loop_
_entity_poly.entity_id
_entity_poly.type
_entity_poly.pdbx_seq_one_letter_code
_entity_poly.pdbx_strand_id
1 'polypeptide(L)'
;GVGKTTLMLQYQKLHYGDVSNRKSLYVRLDNLYFTQHSLVEVAEQFQRQGGELLLVDEVHNAPYWAKEIKEIYDVYPSLHVVFTGSSLLHILNAQADLSRRCMSYDMQGLSFREYMLLYHNIELPKVSLDDILHNSMPIVNEVMSKCRPLEFFPDYIKQGYYPFGTEGFALYHQRVENIVDMLLNIELPQLRSVDIGNIRKIKALLAIISTEVPMLVDITKLATLTGIARTTMLAYLQYLHEAKLIRLLYSDDLSVKKMQKPDKILMENTNLLQALSLQVPNIGTMRETFFCNQLGYTHQVEYNKRGDYLIDHKYVFEIGGKAKDGKQVANME
;
A
#
# COMPACT_ATOMS: atom_id res chain seq x y z
N GLY A 1 -1.82 -8.83 -4.34
CA GLY A 1 -0.42 -8.76 -3.95
C GLY A 1 0.41 -7.76 -4.71
N VAL A 2 1.25 -7.04 -3.99
CA VAL A 2 2.17 -6.03 -4.56
C VAL A 2 3.53 -6.60 -4.97
N GLY A 3 3.74 -7.94 -4.85
CA GLY A 3 4.98 -8.62 -5.29
C GLY A 3 6.00 -8.90 -4.19
N LYS A 4 5.63 -8.86 -2.89
CA LYS A 4 6.54 -9.13 -1.76
C LYS A 4 7.27 -10.46 -1.89
N THR A 5 6.53 -11.54 -2.09
CA THR A 5 7.09 -12.90 -2.31
C THR A 5 8.07 -12.91 -3.48
N THR A 6 7.70 -12.30 -4.60
CA THR A 6 8.56 -12.22 -5.80
C THR A 6 9.88 -11.51 -5.50
N LEU A 7 9.82 -10.38 -4.78
CA LEU A 7 11.01 -9.64 -4.39
C LEU A 7 11.95 -10.46 -3.49
N MET A 8 11.40 -11.20 -2.51
CA MET A 8 12.19 -12.10 -1.65
C MET A 8 12.89 -13.18 -2.44
N LEU A 9 12.17 -13.84 -3.37
CA LEU A 9 12.75 -14.89 -4.21
C LEU A 9 13.78 -14.34 -5.21
N GLN A 10 13.57 -13.13 -5.73
CA GLN A 10 14.57 -12.45 -6.56
C GLN A 10 15.82 -12.11 -5.75
N TYR A 11 15.68 -11.60 -4.53
CA TYR A 11 16.80 -11.35 -3.63
C TYR A 11 17.60 -12.63 -3.35
N GLN A 12 16.89 -13.73 -3.02
CA GLN A 12 17.53 -15.04 -2.82
C GLN A 12 18.34 -15.47 -4.05
N LYS A 13 17.73 -15.39 -5.23
CA LYS A 13 18.39 -15.77 -6.49
C LYS A 13 19.62 -14.92 -6.81
N LEU A 14 19.55 -13.61 -6.58
CA LEU A 14 20.66 -12.70 -6.88
C LEU A 14 21.85 -12.87 -5.94
N HIS A 15 21.63 -13.13 -4.66
CA HIS A 15 22.69 -13.15 -3.64
C HIS A 15 23.16 -14.55 -3.27
N TYR A 16 22.30 -15.56 -3.43
CA TYR A 16 22.60 -16.94 -3.03
C TYR A 16 22.57 -17.93 -4.20
N GLY A 17 22.23 -17.47 -5.40
CA GLY A 17 22.20 -18.30 -6.61
C GLY A 17 21.01 -19.26 -6.64
N ASP A 18 21.24 -20.52 -7.03
CA ASP A 18 20.18 -21.52 -7.17
C ASP A 18 19.65 -21.98 -5.80
N VAL A 19 18.40 -22.45 -5.77
CA VAL A 19 17.74 -23.05 -4.59
C VAL A 19 18.46 -24.26 -3.99
N SER A 20 19.44 -24.84 -4.70
CA SER A 20 20.35 -25.86 -4.19
C SER A 20 21.36 -25.31 -3.17
N ASN A 21 21.50 -23.97 -3.06
CA ASN A 21 22.39 -23.36 -2.09
C ASN A 21 21.81 -23.50 -0.68
N ARG A 22 22.50 -24.28 0.18
CA ARG A 22 22.07 -24.55 1.55
C ARG A 22 22.21 -23.35 2.51
N LYS A 23 22.68 -22.20 2.04
CA LYS A 23 22.89 -21.00 2.86
C LYS A 23 21.65 -20.11 2.96
N SER A 24 20.66 -20.27 2.07
CA SER A 24 19.39 -19.56 2.14
C SER A 24 18.20 -20.52 2.12
N LEU A 25 17.19 -20.24 2.94
CA LEU A 25 15.98 -21.02 3.03
C LEU A 25 14.76 -20.10 2.93
N TYR A 26 13.83 -20.45 2.03
CA TYR A 26 12.53 -19.81 1.93
C TYR A 26 11.44 -20.72 2.48
N VAL A 27 10.62 -20.20 3.38
CA VAL A 27 9.49 -20.89 3.99
C VAL A 27 8.24 -20.05 3.98
N ARG A 28 7.06 -20.67 3.90
CA ARG A 28 5.75 -20.05 4.04
C ARG A 28 5.05 -20.57 5.28
N LEU A 29 4.59 -19.68 6.17
CA LEU A 29 3.96 -20.09 7.43
C LEU A 29 2.50 -20.58 7.26
N ASP A 30 1.91 -20.45 6.08
CA ASP A 30 0.63 -21.09 5.73
C ASP A 30 0.77 -22.57 5.30
N ASN A 31 2.01 -23.10 5.23
CA ASN A 31 2.25 -24.50 4.91
C ASN A 31 1.84 -25.40 6.08
N LEU A 32 1.20 -26.53 5.78
CA LEU A 32 0.76 -27.54 6.77
C LEU A 32 1.90 -28.05 7.67
N TYR A 33 3.14 -27.99 7.23
CA TYR A 33 4.30 -28.34 8.04
C TYR A 33 4.33 -27.55 9.38
N PHE A 34 3.98 -26.28 9.35
CA PHE A 34 3.96 -25.40 10.52
C PHE A 34 2.76 -25.59 11.45
N THR A 35 1.87 -26.52 11.16
CA THR A 35 0.85 -26.96 12.13
C THR A 35 1.42 -27.87 13.23
N GLN A 36 2.57 -28.50 12.98
CA GLN A 36 3.23 -29.44 13.90
C GLN A 36 4.64 -29.01 14.30
N HIS A 37 5.25 -28.08 13.57
CA HIS A 37 6.61 -27.59 13.79
C HIS A 37 6.63 -26.08 13.98
N SER A 38 7.46 -25.60 14.88
CA SER A 38 7.66 -24.17 15.10
C SER A 38 8.67 -23.59 14.10
N LEU A 39 8.59 -22.29 13.86
CA LEU A 39 9.59 -21.59 13.07
C LEU A 39 10.97 -21.60 13.75
N VAL A 40 11.01 -21.63 15.09
CA VAL A 40 12.25 -21.71 15.87
C VAL A 40 12.97 -23.03 15.62
N GLU A 41 12.26 -24.18 15.61
CA GLU A 41 12.85 -25.49 15.28
C GLU A 41 13.47 -25.51 13.88
N VAL A 42 12.78 -24.92 12.90
CA VAL A 42 13.29 -24.80 11.52
C VAL A 42 14.54 -23.92 11.47
N ALA A 43 14.53 -22.79 12.16
CA ALA A 43 15.66 -21.86 12.21
C ALA A 43 16.88 -22.49 12.87
N GLU A 44 16.68 -23.24 13.97
CA GLU A 44 17.74 -23.98 14.65
C GLU A 44 18.41 -25.00 13.74
N GLN A 45 17.60 -25.86 13.11
CA GLN A 45 18.13 -26.89 12.21
C GLN A 45 18.87 -26.27 11.01
N PHE A 46 18.30 -25.21 10.45
CA PHE A 46 18.89 -24.51 9.31
C PHE A 46 20.24 -23.85 9.69
N GLN A 47 20.28 -23.15 10.80
CA GLN A 47 21.52 -22.51 11.29
C GLN A 47 22.61 -23.55 11.62
N ARG A 48 22.27 -24.68 12.25
CA ARG A 48 23.22 -25.80 12.51
C ARG A 48 23.82 -26.38 11.23
N GLN A 49 23.11 -26.30 10.10
CA GLN A 49 23.58 -26.74 8.78
C GLN A 49 24.37 -25.66 8.01
N GLY A 50 24.66 -24.53 8.66
CA GLY A 50 25.38 -23.40 8.04
C GLY A 50 24.51 -22.44 7.26
N GLY A 51 23.20 -22.40 7.54
CA GLY A 51 22.26 -21.43 7.00
C GLY A 51 22.59 -20.00 7.40
N GLU A 52 22.46 -19.06 6.47
CA GLU A 52 22.78 -17.63 6.64
C GLU A 52 21.56 -16.72 6.50
N LEU A 53 20.62 -17.06 5.60
CA LEU A 53 19.43 -16.25 5.29
C LEU A 53 18.15 -17.09 5.39
N LEU A 54 17.25 -16.71 6.28
CA LEU A 54 15.90 -17.28 6.40
C LEU A 54 14.87 -16.28 5.87
N LEU A 55 14.16 -16.66 4.82
CA LEU A 55 13.08 -15.90 4.21
C LEU A 55 11.74 -16.51 4.65
N VAL A 56 10.95 -15.75 5.39
CA VAL A 56 9.69 -16.21 5.98
C VAL A 56 8.52 -15.43 5.38
N ASP A 57 7.71 -16.10 4.59
CA ASP A 57 6.57 -15.48 3.91
C ASP A 57 5.25 -15.76 4.63
N GLU A 58 4.31 -14.81 4.51
CA GLU A 58 2.96 -14.91 5.08
C GLU A 58 2.95 -15.18 6.59
N VAL A 59 3.82 -14.47 7.36
CA VAL A 59 4.01 -14.71 8.81
C VAL A 59 2.71 -14.60 9.61
N HIS A 60 1.75 -13.81 9.16
CA HIS A 60 0.47 -13.60 9.84
C HIS A 60 -0.40 -14.87 9.94
N ASN A 61 -0.08 -15.93 9.19
CA ASN A 61 -0.79 -17.20 9.28
C ASN A 61 -0.39 -18.04 10.51
N ALA A 62 0.71 -17.69 11.18
CA ALA A 62 1.12 -18.35 12.43
C ALA A 62 0.79 -17.47 13.65
N PRO A 63 0.08 -17.99 14.67
CA PRO A 63 -0.40 -17.17 15.79
C PRO A 63 0.71 -16.57 16.67
N TYR A 64 1.88 -17.22 16.73
CA TYR A 64 3.00 -16.83 17.59
C TYR A 64 4.22 -16.30 16.84
N TRP A 65 4.10 -16.03 15.56
CA TRP A 65 5.20 -15.66 14.67
C TRP A 65 6.12 -14.55 15.20
N ALA A 66 5.55 -13.52 15.83
CA ALA A 66 6.34 -12.39 16.34
C ALA A 66 7.25 -12.79 17.51
N LYS A 67 6.76 -13.69 18.40
CA LYS A 67 7.56 -14.24 19.50
C LYS A 67 8.65 -15.16 18.97
N GLU A 68 8.33 -15.99 17.99
CA GLU A 68 9.27 -16.90 17.36
C GLU A 68 10.38 -16.14 16.61
N ILE A 69 10.05 -15.11 15.83
CA ILE A 69 11.06 -14.25 15.17
C ILE A 69 11.93 -13.53 16.20
N LYS A 70 11.34 -13.05 17.29
CA LYS A 70 12.09 -12.45 18.40
C LYS A 70 13.09 -13.44 18.99
N GLU A 71 12.66 -14.66 19.29
CA GLU A 71 13.50 -15.72 19.82
C GLU A 71 14.64 -16.08 18.86
N ILE A 72 14.34 -16.23 17.58
CA ILE A 72 15.35 -16.49 16.53
C ILE A 72 16.39 -15.38 16.50
N TYR A 73 15.96 -14.11 16.53
CA TYR A 73 16.87 -12.97 16.55
C TYR A 73 17.78 -12.96 17.79
N ASP A 74 17.23 -13.27 18.97
CA ASP A 74 17.98 -13.23 20.24
C ASP A 74 18.94 -14.44 20.38
N VAL A 75 18.58 -15.60 19.84
CA VAL A 75 19.35 -16.85 20.00
C VAL A 75 20.35 -17.10 18.85
N TYR A 76 20.00 -16.69 17.62
CA TYR A 76 20.79 -16.95 16.41
C TYR A 76 21.23 -15.66 15.71
N PRO A 77 22.14 -14.85 16.30
CA PRO A 77 22.49 -13.52 15.81
C PRO A 77 23.19 -13.53 14.43
N SER A 78 23.73 -14.68 13.99
CA SER A 78 24.34 -14.85 12.67
C SER A 78 23.31 -15.14 11.56
N LEU A 79 22.06 -15.47 11.93
CA LEU A 79 21.00 -15.78 10.97
C LEU A 79 20.25 -14.51 10.60
N HIS A 80 20.36 -14.09 9.33
CA HIS A 80 19.57 -13.00 8.80
C HIS A 80 18.15 -13.46 8.51
N VAL A 81 17.16 -12.77 9.07
CA VAL A 81 15.74 -13.08 8.86
C VAL A 81 15.06 -11.96 8.10
N VAL A 82 14.45 -12.30 6.98
CA VAL A 82 13.54 -11.39 6.23
C VAL A 82 12.16 -12.01 6.23
N PHE A 83 11.17 -11.28 6.66
CA PHE A 83 9.81 -11.80 6.72
C PHE A 83 8.80 -10.86 6.07
N THR A 84 7.71 -11.42 5.53
CA THR A 84 6.61 -10.67 4.95
C THR A 84 5.27 -11.11 5.52
N GLY A 85 4.31 -10.19 5.45
CA GLY A 85 2.91 -10.51 5.70
C GLY A 85 2.02 -9.82 4.66
N SER A 86 0.93 -10.45 4.27
CA SER A 86 -0.03 -9.87 3.33
C SER A 86 -0.86 -8.76 3.98
N SER A 87 -1.08 -8.85 5.29
CA SER A 87 -1.88 -7.90 6.06
C SER A 87 -1.01 -6.96 6.88
N LEU A 88 -1.09 -5.67 6.57
CA LEU A 88 -0.46 -4.61 7.35
C LEU A 88 -0.95 -4.61 8.81
N LEU A 89 -2.22 -4.95 9.01
CA LEU A 89 -2.84 -4.99 10.33
C LEU A 89 -2.13 -5.97 11.29
N HIS A 90 -1.70 -7.13 10.79
CA HIS A 90 -0.95 -8.11 11.59
C HIS A 90 0.43 -7.60 11.98
N ILE A 91 1.16 -7.04 11.01
CA ILE A 91 2.53 -6.58 11.23
C ILE A 91 2.55 -5.42 12.22
N LEU A 92 1.64 -4.46 12.09
CA LEU A 92 1.54 -3.32 13.02
C LEU A 92 1.23 -3.75 14.47
N ASN A 93 0.35 -4.74 14.66
CA ASN A 93 0.03 -5.24 15.99
C ASN A 93 1.22 -5.96 16.66
N ALA A 94 2.10 -6.58 15.88
CA ALA A 94 3.27 -7.29 16.37
C ALA A 94 4.51 -6.41 16.55
N GLN A 95 4.49 -5.18 16.04
CA GLN A 95 5.65 -4.26 16.14
C GLN A 95 6.08 -3.96 17.58
N ALA A 96 5.16 -4.02 18.55
CA ALA A 96 5.48 -3.79 19.96
C ALA A 96 6.55 -4.78 20.47
N ASP A 97 6.50 -6.06 20.05
CA ASP A 97 7.46 -7.10 20.42
C ASP A 97 8.76 -7.03 19.60
N LEU A 98 8.71 -6.54 18.39
CA LEU A 98 9.82 -6.52 17.43
C LEU A 98 10.45 -5.11 17.22
N SER A 99 9.94 -4.07 17.87
CA SER A 99 10.28 -2.65 17.61
C SER A 99 11.78 -2.30 17.66
N ARG A 100 12.58 -3.11 18.40
CA ARG A 100 14.03 -2.92 18.51
C ARG A 100 14.84 -3.93 17.70
N ARG A 101 14.17 -4.88 17.01
CA ARG A 101 14.78 -6.05 16.38
C ARG A 101 14.59 -6.14 14.89
N CYS A 102 13.61 -5.42 14.36
CA CYS A 102 13.36 -5.40 12.93
C CYS A 102 13.13 -3.99 12.38
N MET A 103 13.46 -3.82 11.12
CA MET A 103 13.09 -2.64 10.33
C MET A 103 11.90 -3.01 9.44
N SER A 104 10.84 -2.23 9.50
CA SER A 104 9.65 -2.44 8.68
C SER A 104 9.68 -1.53 7.45
N TYR A 105 9.37 -2.11 6.30
CA TYR A 105 9.26 -1.40 5.03
C TYR A 105 7.89 -1.68 4.42
N ASP A 106 7.19 -0.62 4.04
CA ASP A 106 5.95 -0.70 3.28
C ASP A 106 6.28 -0.90 1.80
N MET A 107 5.82 -2.01 1.21
CA MET A 107 5.90 -2.22 -0.23
C MET A 107 4.59 -1.80 -0.88
N GLN A 108 4.64 -0.79 -1.72
CA GLN A 108 3.50 -0.36 -2.53
C GLN A 108 3.42 -1.14 -3.86
N GLY A 109 2.34 -0.95 -4.60
CA GLY A 109 2.27 -1.41 -5.98
C GLY A 109 3.22 -0.64 -6.90
N LEU A 110 3.19 -0.97 -8.17
CA LEU A 110 4.08 -0.35 -9.17
C LEU A 110 3.80 1.14 -9.30
N SER A 111 4.85 1.94 -9.28
CA SER A 111 4.80 3.30 -9.81
C SER A 111 4.61 3.27 -11.33
N PHE A 112 4.21 4.39 -11.92
CA PHE A 112 4.09 4.47 -13.38
C PHE A 112 5.44 4.18 -14.08
N ARG A 113 6.56 4.61 -13.48
CA ARG A 113 7.90 4.32 -13.97
C ARG A 113 8.23 2.81 -13.96
N GLU A 114 7.89 2.12 -12.87
CA GLU A 114 8.09 0.66 -12.77
C GLU A 114 7.15 -0.12 -13.70
N TYR A 115 5.92 0.37 -13.90
CA TYR A 115 5.00 -0.17 -14.90
C TYR A 115 5.59 -0.07 -16.32
N MET A 116 6.16 1.08 -16.69
CA MET A 116 6.81 1.25 -18.00
C MET A 116 7.96 0.28 -18.20
N LEU A 117 8.77 0.06 -17.16
CA LEU A 117 9.85 -0.93 -17.23
C LEU A 117 9.32 -2.37 -17.34
N LEU A 118 8.37 -2.75 -16.47
CA LEU A 118 7.90 -4.13 -16.37
C LEU A 118 7.09 -4.59 -17.58
N TYR A 119 6.21 -3.73 -18.09
CA TYR A 119 5.27 -4.11 -19.17
C TYR A 119 5.73 -3.68 -20.56
N HIS A 120 6.55 -2.65 -20.66
CA HIS A 120 6.94 -2.08 -21.95
C HIS A 120 8.46 -2.10 -22.19
N ASN A 121 9.24 -2.58 -21.20
CA ASN A 121 10.71 -2.59 -21.24
C ASN A 121 11.31 -1.18 -21.53
N ILE A 122 10.65 -0.14 -21.01
CA ILE A 122 11.07 1.26 -21.16
C ILE A 122 11.57 1.75 -19.79
N GLU A 123 12.85 1.96 -19.67
CA GLU A 123 13.47 2.49 -18.46
C GLU A 123 13.42 4.01 -18.45
N LEU A 124 12.62 4.56 -17.53
CA LEU A 124 12.51 6.01 -17.28
C LEU A 124 13.43 6.43 -16.14
N PRO A 125 13.96 7.67 -16.14
CA PRO A 125 14.85 8.16 -15.11
C PRO A 125 14.16 8.20 -13.74
N LYS A 126 14.93 7.96 -12.68
CA LYS A 126 14.50 8.24 -11.30
C LYS A 126 14.87 9.68 -10.96
N VAL A 127 13.87 10.49 -10.67
CA VAL A 127 14.02 11.93 -10.40
C VAL A 127 13.40 12.30 -9.07
N SER A 128 13.92 13.34 -8.41
CA SER A 128 13.33 13.89 -7.20
C SER A 128 12.16 14.84 -7.51
N LEU A 129 11.31 15.09 -6.52
CA LEU A 129 10.25 16.09 -6.66
C LEU A 129 10.84 17.49 -6.91
N ASP A 130 11.95 17.81 -6.24
CA ASP A 130 12.65 19.09 -6.40
C ASP A 130 13.16 19.29 -7.84
N ASP A 131 13.74 18.25 -8.46
CA ASP A 131 14.15 18.29 -9.87
C ASP A 131 12.96 18.52 -10.82
N ILE A 132 11.82 17.86 -10.54
CA ILE A 132 10.60 18.05 -11.33
C ILE A 132 10.10 19.50 -11.26
N LEU A 133 10.16 20.10 -10.06
CA LEU A 133 9.66 21.46 -9.84
C LEU A 133 10.58 22.55 -10.43
N HIS A 134 11.90 22.37 -10.34
CA HIS A 134 12.87 23.42 -10.65
C HIS A 134 13.67 23.17 -11.94
N ASN A 135 13.76 21.91 -12.40
CA ASN A 135 14.59 21.55 -13.56
C ASN A 135 13.90 20.53 -14.48
N SER A 136 12.62 20.73 -14.78
CA SER A 136 11.79 19.76 -15.50
C SER A 136 12.18 19.54 -16.96
N MET A 137 12.70 20.55 -17.68
CA MET A 137 12.92 20.49 -19.13
C MET A 137 13.92 19.40 -19.54
N PRO A 138 15.09 19.22 -18.90
CA PRO A 138 16.00 18.10 -19.23
C PRO A 138 15.33 16.74 -19.01
N ILE A 139 14.55 16.60 -17.93
CA ILE A 139 13.80 15.38 -17.61
C ILE A 139 12.77 15.06 -18.70
N VAL A 140 11.99 16.07 -19.09
CA VAL A 140 10.99 15.94 -20.16
C VAL A 140 11.66 15.51 -21.48
N ASN A 141 12.76 16.15 -21.85
CA ASN A 141 13.49 15.82 -23.08
C ASN A 141 14.03 14.39 -23.04
N GLU A 142 14.59 13.95 -21.92
CA GLU A 142 15.06 12.56 -21.76
C GLU A 142 13.89 11.57 -21.89
N VAL A 143 12.78 11.79 -21.16
CA VAL A 143 11.61 10.92 -21.22
C VAL A 143 11.04 10.86 -22.64
N MET A 144 10.86 12.03 -23.30
CA MET A 144 10.30 12.11 -24.65
C MET A 144 11.21 11.52 -25.72
N SER A 145 12.52 11.42 -25.47
CA SER A 145 13.44 10.71 -26.36
C SER A 145 13.24 9.19 -26.33
N LYS A 146 12.68 8.65 -25.25
CA LYS A 146 12.45 7.21 -25.05
C LYS A 146 11.03 6.79 -25.44
N CYS A 147 10.02 7.59 -25.09
CA CYS A 147 8.62 7.27 -25.34
C CYS A 147 7.70 8.50 -25.18
N ARG A 148 6.43 8.30 -25.52
CA ARG A 148 5.34 9.22 -25.19
C ARG A 148 4.55 8.69 -24.00
N PRO A 149 4.90 9.03 -22.76
CA PRO A 149 4.37 8.36 -21.57
C PRO A 149 2.84 8.48 -21.44
N LEU A 150 2.23 9.56 -21.93
CA LEU A 150 0.78 9.75 -21.88
C LEU A 150 -0.01 8.75 -22.74
N GLU A 151 0.62 8.06 -23.69
CA GLU A 151 -0.02 6.99 -24.47
C GLU A 151 -0.26 5.73 -23.60
N PHE A 152 0.61 5.47 -22.62
CA PHE A 152 0.56 4.33 -21.71
C PHE A 152 -0.20 4.63 -20.40
N PHE A 153 -0.35 5.91 -20.07
CA PHE A 153 -0.89 6.35 -18.80
C PHE A 153 -2.35 5.89 -18.53
N PRO A 154 -3.28 5.89 -19.52
CA PRO A 154 -4.64 5.39 -19.32
C PRO A 154 -4.69 3.92 -18.91
N ASP A 155 -3.83 3.07 -19.47
CA ASP A 155 -3.77 1.65 -19.14
C ASP A 155 -3.20 1.45 -17.74
N TYR A 156 -2.15 2.17 -17.36
CA TYR A 156 -1.63 2.15 -16.01
C TYR A 156 -2.68 2.52 -14.96
N ILE A 157 -3.39 3.63 -15.14
CA ILE A 157 -4.45 4.09 -14.23
C ILE A 157 -5.52 3.03 -14.06
N LYS A 158 -5.83 2.31 -15.13
CA LYS A 158 -6.89 1.30 -15.14
C LYS A 158 -6.45 -0.02 -14.49
N GLN A 159 -5.23 -0.49 -14.77
CA GLN A 159 -4.82 -1.86 -14.45
C GLN A 159 -3.29 -2.05 -14.33
N GLY A 160 -2.51 -1.00 -14.02
CA GLY A 160 -1.05 -1.07 -13.99
C GLY A 160 -0.41 -1.07 -12.60
N TYR A 161 -1.20 -0.84 -11.53
CA TYR A 161 -0.65 -0.70 -10.18
C TYR A 161 -0.19 -2.03 -9.56
N TYR A 162 -0.90 -3.13 -9.80
CA TYR A 162 -0.55 -4.43 -9.25
C TYR A 162 0.21 -5.28 -10.25
N PRO A 163 1.38 -5.86 -9.87
CA PRO A 163 2.24 -6.61 -10.80
C PRO A 163 1.63 -7.91 -11.33
N PHE A 164 0.57 -8.44 -10.73
CA PHE A 164 -0.10 -9.65 -11.23
C PHE A 164 -0.81 -9.48 -12.59
N GLY A 165 -0.88 -8.26 -13.12
CA GLY A 165 -1.29 -8.01 -14.50
C GLY A 165 -0.37 -8.68 -15.55
N THR A 166 0.88 -9.02 -15.18
CA THR A 166 1.77 -9.82 -16.02
C THR A 166 1.22 -11.20 -16.37
N GLU A 167 0.28 -11.71 -15.58
CA GLU A 167 -0.42 -12.98 -15.84
C GLU A 167 -1.65 -12.81 -16.76
N GLY A 168 -1.91 -11.59 -17.22
CA GLY A 168 -3.02 -11.23 -18.10
C GLY A 168 -4.03 -10.27 -17.43
N PHE A 169 -4.57 -9.37 -18.25
CA PHE A 169 -5.46 -8.32 -17.77
C PHE A 169 -6.96 -8.71 -17.76
N ALA A 170 -7.33 -9.82 -18.38
CA ALA A 170 -8.75 -10.20 -18.55
C ALA A 170 -9.53 -10.31 -17.24
N LEU A 171 -8.87 -10.77 -16.16
CA LEU A 171 -9.48 -10.94 -14.84
C LEU A 171 -8.89 -9.98 -13.79
N TYR A 172 -8.22 -8.92 -14.22
CA TYR A 172 -7.47 -8.05 -13.34
C TYR A 172 -8.35 -7.42 -12.23
N HIS A 173 -9.45 -6.79 -12.59
CA HIS A 173 -10.36 -6.15 -11.63
C HIS A 173 -11.01 -7.17 -10.71
N GLN A 174 -11.40 -8.33 -11.23
CA GLN A 174 -11.95 -9.41 -10.40
C GLN A 174 -10.94 -9.93 -9.38
N ARG A 175 -9.66 -10.01 -9.74
CA ARG A 175 -8.58 -10.34 -8.78
C ARG A 175 -8.44 -9.26 -7.69
N VAL A 176 -8.55 -7.98 -8.06
CA VAL A 176 -8.54 -6.88 -7.09
C VAL A 176 -9.72 -7.02 -6.12
N GLU A 177 -10.93 -7.23 -6.64
CA GLU A 177 -12.14 -7.46 -5.83
C GLU A 177 -11.98 -8.66 -4.89
N ASN A 178 -11.47 -9.79 -5.38
CA ASN A 178 -11.23 -10.99 -4.58
C ASN A 178 -10.23 -10.73 -3.43
N ILE A 179 -9.18 -9.94 -3.66
CA ILE A 179 -8.22 -9.55 -2.63
C ILE A 179 -8.91 -8.70 -1.56
N VAL A 180 -9.73 -7.73 -1.98
CA VAL A 180 -10.49 -6.89 -1.04
C VAL A 180 -11.49 -7.73 -0.24
N ASP A 181 -12.18 -8.65 -0.89
CA ASP A 181 -13.12 -9.55 -0.24
C ASP A 181 -12.44 -10.46 0.79
N MET A 182 -11.28 -11.02 0.47
CA MET A 182 -10.48 -11.83 1.39
C MET A 182 -10.06 -10.98 2.62
N LEU A 183 -9.57 -9.78 2.38
CA LEU A 183 -9.14 -8.87 3.44
C LEU A 183 -10.30 -8.50 4.37
N LEU A 184 -11.46 -8.16 3.84
CA LEU A 184 -12.62 -7.75 4.63
C LEU A 184 -13.33 -8.92 5.32
N ASN A 185 -13.43 -10.09 4.67
CA ASN A 185 -14.19 -11.22 5.21
C ASN A 185 -13.35 -12.12 6.14
N ILE A 186 -12.04 -12.19 5.96
CA ILE A 186 -11.16 -13.11 6.69
C ILE A 186 -10.21 -12.34 7.60
N GLU A 187 -9.36 -11.47 7.04
CA GLU A 187 -8.29 -10.84 7.80
C GLU A 187 -8.82 -9.82 8.83
N LEU A 188 -9.72 -8.94 8.43
CA LEU A 188 -10.23 -7.89 9.31
C LEU A 188 -10.96 -8.42 10.55
N PRO A 189 -11.88 -9.43 10.46
CA PRO A 189 -12.48 -10.04 11.64
C PRO A 189 -11.47 -10.68 12.59
N GLN A 190 -10.51 -11.42 12.03
CA GLN A 190 -9.49 -12.12 12.83
C GLN A 190 -8.61 -11.15 13.63
N LEU A 191 -8.29 -9.99 13.06
CA LEU A 191 -7.30 -9.07 13.60
C LEU A 191 -7.85 -8.00 14.51
N ARG A 192 -9.06 -7.54 14.23
CA ARG A 192 -9.68 -6.41 14.91
C ARG A 192 -10.94 -6.81 15.68
N SER A 193 -11.21 -8.13 15.78
CA SER A 193 -12.40 -8.65 16.45
C SER A 193 -13.69 -7.96 15.95
N VAL A 194 -13.73 -7.68 14.63
CA VAL A 194 -14.90 -7.08 14.01
C VAL A 194 -15.96 -8.15 13.82
N ASP A 195 -17.15 -7.89 14.36
CA ASP A 195 -18.31 -8.77 14.19
C ASP A 195 -18.65 -8.95 12.71
N ILE A 196 -18.93 -10.19 12.30
CA ILE A 196 -19.30 -10.56 10.93
C ILE A 196 -20.50 -9.72 10.42
N GLY A 197 -21.45 -9.40 11.30
CA GLY A 197 -22.58 -8.52 10.98
C GLY A 197 -22.16 -7.11 10.54
N ASN A 198 -21.01 -6.63 11.00
CA ASN A 198 -20.48 -5.33 10.64
C ASN A 198 -19.67 -5.34 9.32
N ILE A 199 -19.22 -6.50 8.84
CA ILE A 199 -18.51 -6.60 7.56
C ILE A 199 -19.35 -6.08 6.40
N ARG A 200 -20.66 -6.40 6.38
CA ARG A 200 -21.56 -5.85 5.35
C ARG A 200 -21.61 -4.32 5.38
N LYS A 201 -21.61 -3.73 6.57
CA LYS A 201 -21.60 -2.26 6.73
C LYS A 201 -20.27 -1.65 6.29
N ILE A 202 -19.15 -2.32 6.55
CA ILE A 202 -17.82 -1.89 6.09
C ILE A 202 -17.72 -1.99 4.56
N LYS A 203 -18.25 -3.03 3.95
CA LYS A 203 -18.35 -3.14 2.49
C LYS A 203 -19.22 -2.02 1.89
N ALA A 204 -20.37 -1.73 2.50
CA ALA A 204 -21.21 -0.61 2.09
C ALA A 204 -20.48 0.74 2.24
N LEU A 205 -19.72 0.93 3.34
CA LEU A 205 -18.89 2.12 3.54
C LEU A 205 -17.83 2.25 2.44
N LEU A 206 -17.13 1.17 2.11
CA LEU A 206 -16.11 1.17 1.05
C LEU A 206 -16.73 1.45 -0.34
N ALA A 207 -17.90 0.91 -0.64
CA ALA A 207 -18.63 1.18 -1.88
C ALA A 207 -19.07 2.66 -1.98
N ILE A 208 -19.54 3.26 -0.89
CA ILE A 208 -19.86 4.69 -0.83
C ILE A 208 -18.60 5.52 -1.06
N ILE A 209 -17.52 5.22 -0.35
CA ILE A 209 -16.26 5.94 -0.49
C ILE A 209 -15.76 5.85 -1.94
N SER A 210 -15.68 4.66 -2.53
CA SER A 210 -15.18 4.46 -3.90
C SER A 210 -15.99 5.20 -4.96
N THR A 211 -17.25 5.52 -4.67
CA THR A 211 -18.14 6.23 -5.59
C THR A 211 -18.09 7.76 -5.41
N GLU A 212 -17.95 8.23 -4.14
CA GLU A 212 -18.03 9.66 -3.80
C GLU A 212 -16.64 10.37 -3.69
N VAL A 213 -15.52 9.63 -3.73
CA VAL A 213 -14.18 10.26 -3.64
C VAL A 213 -13.84 11.13 -4.85
N PRO A 214 -13.00 12.18 -4.68
CA PRO A 214 -12.42 12.65 -3.42
C PRO A 214 -13.48 13.34 -2.56
N MET A 215 -13.57 12.99 -1.27
CA MET A 215 -14.62 13.54 -0.42
C MET A 215 -14.08 14.16 0.86
N LEU A 216 -14.65 15.30 1.24
CA LEU A 216 -14.48 15.83 2.59
C LEU A 216 -15.27 14.97 3.58
N VAL A 217 -14.65 14.67 4.72
CA VAL A 217 -15.22 13.71 5.66
C VAL A 217 -16.39 14.28 6.42
N ASP A 218 -17.56 13.70 6.21
CA ASP A 218 -18.75 13.89 7.06
C ASP A 218 -19.12 12.57 7.76
N ILE A 219 -18.63 12.42 8.99
CA ILE A 219 -18.89 11.23 9.82
C ILE A 219 -20.39 11.02 10.05
N THR A 220 -21.19 12.08 10.14
CA THR A 220 -22.63 11.97 10.34
C THR A 220 -23.33 11.41 9.12
N LYS A 221 -23.00 11.95 7.96
CA LYS A 221 -23.53 11.45 6.67
C LYS A 221 -23.16 9.97 6.47
N LEU A 222 -21.88 9.61 6.66
CA LEU A 222 -21.43 8.23 6.53
C LEU A 222 -22.11 7.29 7.53
N ALA A 223 -22.27 7.71 8.78
CA ALA A 223 -22.95 6.93 9.81
C ALA A 223 -24.43 6.67 9.45
N THR A 224 -25.12 7.68 8.94
CA THR A 224 -26.52 7.55 8.50
C THR A 224 -26.67 6.61 7.32
N LEU A 225 -25.79 6.72 6.31
CA LEU A 225 -25.86 5.91 5.09
C LEU A 225 -25.52 4.43 5.34
N THR A 226 -24.61 4.14 6.28
CA THR A 226 -24.10 2.78 6.51
C THR A 226 -24.73 2.08 7.71
N GLY A 227 -25.42 2.82 8.59
CA GLY A 227 -25.90 2.31 9.88
C GLY A 227 -24.76 1.94 10.84
N ILE A 228 -23.55 2.51 10.67
CA ILE A 228 -22.42 2.37 11.59
C ILE A 228 -22.51 3.48 12.64
N ALA A 229 -22.32 3.15 13.92
CA ALA A 229 -22.28 4.16 14.97
C ALA A 229 -21.13 5.16 14.75
N ARG A 230 -21.34 6.44 15.03
CA ARG A 230 -20.32 7.52 14.82
C ARG A 230 -19.01 7.25 15.54
N THR A 231 -19.05 6.67 16.73
CA THR A 231 -17.86 6.30 17.51
C THR A 231 -17.05 5.19 16.86
N THR A 232 -17.72 4.26 16.16
CA THR A 232 -17.11 3.13 15.47
C THR A 232 -16.62 3.52 14.06
N MET A 233 -17.23 4.54 13.45
CA MET A 233 -16.92 4.96 12.08
C MET A 233 -15.45 5.33 11.91
N LEU A 234 -14.88 6.11 12.82
CA LEU A 234 -13.46 6.49 12.76
C LEU A 234 -12.54 5.28 12.85
N ALA A 235 -12.86 4.31 13.71
CA ALA A 235 -12.08 3.08 13.78
C ALA A 235 -12.14 2.28 12.46
N TYR A 236 -13.31 2.19 11.83
CA TYR A 236 -13.42 1.48 10.56
C TYR A 236 -12.73 2.21 9.40
N LEU A 237 -12.79 3.53 9.35
CA LEU A 237 -12.00 4.32 8.40
C LEU A 237 -10.50 4.07 8.61
N GLN A 238 -10.04 4.05 9.87
CA GLN A 238 -8.65 3.77 10.19
C GLN A 238 -8.26 2.35 9.76
N TYR A 239 -9.10 1.32 9.98
CA TYR A 239 -8.83 -0.05 9.54
C TYR A 239 -8.73 -0.15 8.02
N LEU A 240 -9.61 0.51 7.27
CA LEU A 240 -9.54 0.56 5.81
C LEU A 240 -8.29 1.28 5.31
N HIS A 241 -7.83 2.31 6.02
CA HIS A 241 -6.58 3.02 5.72
C HIS A 241 -5.35 2.15 5.97
N GLU A 242 -5.27 1.49 7.13
CA GLU A 242 -4.19 0.55 7.47
C GLU A 242 -4.14 -0.63 6.49
N ALA A 243 -5.31 -1.09 6.04
CA ALA A 243 -5.45 -2.11 5.02
C ALA A 243 -5.05 -1.65 3.60
N LYS A 244 -4.68 -0.38 3.42
CA LYS A 244 -4.34 0.22 2.12
C LYS A 244 -5.49 0.12 1.09
N LEU A 245 -6.73 0.24 1.55
CA LEU A 245 -7.90 0.35 0.68
C LEU A 245 -8.29 1.81 0.42
N ILE A 246 -8.15 2.65 1.45
CA ILE A 246 -8.39 4.08 1.36
C ILE A 246 -7.20 4.85 1.91
N ARG A 247 -7.12 6.13 1.57
CA ARG A 247 -6.16 7.08 2.12
C ARG A 247 -6.92 8.15 2.90
N LEU A 248 -6.54 8.32 4.16
CA LEU A 248 -7.03 9.39 5.02
C LEU A 248 -6.03 10.53 5.01
N LEU A 249 -6.49 11.74 4.73
CA LEU A 249 -5.67 12.94 4.74
C LEU A 249 -6.15 13.88 5.83
N TYR A 250 -5.18 14.46 6.50
CA TYR A 250 -5.36 15.43 7.57
C TYR A 250 -4.76 16.76 7.13
N SER A 251 -5.30 17.87 7.62
CA SER A 251 -4.69 19.19 7.42
C SER A 251 -3.54 19.40 8.40
N ASP A 252 -2.60 20.25 8.04
CA ASP A 252 -1.45 20.68 8.86
C ASP A 252 -1.85 21.50 10.12
N ASP A 253 -3.11 21.45 10.52
CA ASP A 253 -3.64 22.17 11.68
C ASP A 253 -3.41 21.37 12.96
N LEU A 254 -2.44 21.79 13.77
CA LEU A 254 -1.98 21.15 15.01
C LEU A 254 -3.03 21.07 16.15
N SER A 255 -4.29 21.37 15.89
CA SER A 255 -5.32 21.23 16.93
C SER A 255 -5.63 19.76 17.22
N VAL A 256 -5.57 19.35 18.50
CA VAL A 256 -5.82 17.97 18.96
C VAL A 256 -7.17 17.41 18.46
N LYS A 257 -8.19 18.25 18.32
CA LYS A 257 -9.51 17.86 17.80
C LYS A 257 -9.48 17.49 16.31
N LYS A 258 -8.59 18.09 15.52
CA LYS A 258 -8.44 17.80 14.08
C LYS A 258 -7.56 16.59 13.82
N MET A 259 -6.62 16.27 14.70
CA MET A 259 -5.82 15.04 14.61
C MET A 259 -6.66 13.76 14.76
N GLN A 260 -7.88 13.86 15.28
CA GLN A 260 -8.76 12.70 15.49
C GLN A 260 -9.71 12.41 14.33
N LYS A 261 -9.95 13.37 13.44
CA LYS A 261 -10.88 13.22 12.31
C LYS A 261 -10.15 13.59 11.01
N PRO A 262 -10.09 12.68 10.02
CA PRO A 262 -9.54 13.03 8.72
C PRO A 262 -10.38 14.13 8.05
N ASP A 263 -9.73 14.98 7.27
CA ASP A 263 -10.39 16.04 6.51
C ASP A 263 -10.87 15.53 5.14
N LYS A 264 -10.08 14.68 4.48
CA LYS A 264 -10.36 14.18 3.13
C LYS A 264 -10.09 12.68 3.03
N ILE A 265 -10.91 11.99 2.24
CA ILE A 265 -10.74 10.57 1.91
C ILE A 265 -10.53 10.42 0.41
N LEU A 266 -9.62 9.51 0.06
CA LEU A 266 -9.38 9.02 -1.30
C LEU A 266 -9.34 7.49 -1.29
N MET A 267 -9.50 6.86 -2.45
CA MET A 267 -9.06 5.47 -2.61
C MET A 267 -7.52 5.40 -2.56
N GLU A 268 -6.96 4.30 -2.11
CA GLU A 268 -5.49 4.18 -2.01
C GLU A 268 -4.80 4.27 -3.38
N ASN A 269 -5.41 3.71 -4.42
CA ASN A 269 -4.89 3.78 -5.78
C ASN A 269 -6.02 3.75 -6.82
N THR A 270 -5.68 4.10 -8.06
CA THR A 270 -6.65 4.21 -9.15
C THR A 270 -7.22 2.86 -9.58
N ASN A 271 -6.49 1.76 -9.40
CA ASN A 271 -6.98 0.43 -9.78
C ASN A 271 -8.02 -0.10 -8.79
N LEU A 272 -7.89 0.20 -7.48
CA LEU A 272 -8.95 -0.01 -6.50
C LEU A 272 -10.18 0.83 -6.81
N LEU A 273 -9.97 2.10 -7.18
CA LEU A 273 -11.04 3.00 -7.57
C LEU A 273 -11.82 2.44 -8.77
N GLN A 274 -11.12 1.93 -9.80
CA GLN A 274 -11.74 1.31 -10.98
C GLN A 274 -12.49 0.01 -10.66
N ALA A 275 -11.93 -0.82 -9.78
CA ALA A 275 -12.52 -2.12 -9.46
C ALA A 275 -13.74 -2.01 -8.53
N LEU A 276 -13.76 -1.02 -7.62
CA LEU A 276 -14.76 -0.96 -6.55
C LEU A 276 -15.84 0.11 -6.75
N SER A 277 -15.62 1.09 -7.64
CA SER A 277 -16.60 2.14 -7.87
C SER A 277 -17.84 1.60 -8.60
N LEU A 278 -19.02 1.95 -8.10
CA LEU A 278 -20.29 1.62 -8.72
C LEU A 278 -20.58 2.44 -10.00
N GLN A 279 -19.79 3.49 -10.23
CA GLN A 279 -19.90 4.37 -11.40
C GLN A 279 -18.52 4.51 -12.03
N VAL A 280 -18.48 4.92 -13.30
CA VAL A 280 -17.21 5.22 -13.95
C VAL A 280 -16.56 6.44 -13.26
N PRO A 281 -15.38 6.27 -12.66
CA PRO A 281 -14.71 7.36 -11.96
C PRO A 281 -14.41 8.52 -12.91
N ASN A 282 -14.66 9.75 -12.45
CA ASN A 282 -14.32 10.92 -13.25
C ASN A 282 -12.80 11.14 -13.29
N ILE A 283 -12.33 11.87 -14.32
CA ILE A 283 -10.92 12.10 -14.56
C ILE A 283 -10.24 12.94 -13.46
N GLY A 284 -10.97 13.82 -12.78
CA GLY A 284 -10.47 14.59 -11.65
C GLY A 284 -10.12 13.68 -10.48
N THR A 285 -11.06 12.82 -10.09
CA THR A 285 -10.86 11.80 -9.04
C THR A 285 -9.65 10.92 -9.36
N MET A 286 -9.51 10.45 -10.60
CA MET A 286 -8.38 9.63 -11.03
C MET A 286 -7.04 10.34 -10.88
N ARG A 287 -6.98 11.63 -11.24
CA ARG A 287 -5.77 12.45 -11.11
C ARG A 287 -5.37 12.66 -9.65
N GLU A 288 -6.32 13.03 -8.81
CA GLU A 288 -6.07 13.25 -7.38
C GLU A 288 -5.62 11.94 -6.69
N THR A 289 -6.31 10.83 -6.98
CA THR A 289 -5.93 9.52 -6.44
C THR A 289 -4.53 9.10 -6.90
N PHE A 290 -4.21 9.27 -8.19
CA PHE A 290 -2.90 8.98 -8.74
C PHE A 290 -1.82 9.85 -8.09
N PHE A 291 -2.03 11.15 -7.99
CA PHE A 291 -1.10 12.10 -7.40
C PHE A 291 -0.76 11.73 -5.94
N CYS A 292 -1.79 11.54 -5.12
CA CYS A 292 -1.60 11.17 -3.72
C CYS A 292 -0.94 9.80 -3.54
N ASN A 293 -1.27 8.84 -4.39
CA ASN A 293 -0.66 7.51 -4.34
C ASN A 293 0.82 7.55 -4.69
N GLN A 294 1.20 8.22 -5.80
CA GLN A 294 2.59 8.23 -6.26
C GLN A 294 3.51 9.05 -5.35
N LEU A 295 3.06 10.20 -4.83
CA LEU A 295 3.87 11.00 -3.92
C LEU A 295 3.88 10.43 -2.50
N GLY A 296 2.78 9.89 -2.02
CA GLY A 296 2.64 9.42 -0.65
C GLY A 296 3.50 8.21 -0.27
N TYR A 297 4.36 7.74 -1.16
CA TYR A 297 5.37 6.73 -0.86
C TYR A 297 6.64 7.33 -0.26
N THR A 298 7.06 8.47 -0.78
CA THR A 298 8.33 9.13 -0.39
C THR A 298 8.12 10.48 0.26
N HIS A 299 6.92 11.04 0.20
CA HIS A 299 6.57 12.36 0.68
C HIS A 299 5.36 12.30 1.62
N GLN A 300 5.32 13.24 2.57
CA GLN A 300 4.15 13.46 3.39
C GLN A 300 3.10 14.23 2.59
N VAL A 301 1.91 13.65 2.44
CA VAL A 301 0.79 14.25 1.70
C VAL A 301 -0.31 14.63 2.69
N GLU A 302 -0.65 15.91 2.74
CA GLU A 302 -1.65 16.47 3.63
C GLU A 302 -2.75 17.18 2.83
N TYR A 303 -3.93 17.30 3.44
CA TYR A 303 -5.01 18.11 2.90
C TYR A 303 -4.73 19.61 3.08
N ASN A 304 -4.93 20.40 2.05
CA ASN A 304 -4.81 21.85 2.10
C ASN A 304 -6.09 22.53 1.61
N LYS A 305 -6.61 23.48 2.39
CA LYS A 305 -7.87 24.17 2.06
C LYS A 305 -7.75 25.21 0.95
N ARG A 306 -6.55 25.75 0.73
CA ARG A 306 -6.28 26.79 -0.27
C ARG A 306 -5.87 26.21 -1.63
N GLY A 307 -5.17 25.07 -1.61
CA GLY A 307 -4.95 24.19 -2.74
C GLY A 307 -5.68 22.88 -2.49
N ASP A 308 -5.32 21.82 -3.19
CA ASP A 308 -5.85 20.48 -2.92
C ASP A 308 -5.00 19.75 -1.90
N TYR A 309 -3.65 19.91 -1.96
CA TYR A 309 -2.67 19.15 -1.16
C TYR A 309 -1.48 20.01 -0.73
N LEU A 310 -0.93 19.69 0.44
CA LEU A 310 0.35 20.19 0.94
C LEU A 310 1.33 18.99 0.99
N ILE A 311 2.51 19.17 0.41
CA ILE A 311 3.55 18.12 0.35
C ILE A 311 4.74 18.58 1.20
N ASP A 312 5.15 17.70 2.14
CA ASP A 312 6.31 17.90 3.03
C ASP A 312 6.28 19.23 3.80
N HIS A 313 5.07 19.71 4.16
CA HIS A 313 4.83 21.01 4.79
C HIS A 313 5.39 22.22 4.00
N LYS A 314 5.70 22.02 2.71
CA LYS A 314 6.43 23.00 1.92
C LYS A 314 5.72 23.38 0.62
N TYR A 315 5.24 22.40 -0.14
CA TYR A 315 4.72 22.63 -1.47
C TYR A 315 3.20 22.48 -1.51
N VAL A 316 2.50 23.52 -1.95
CA VAL A 316 1.04 23.47 -2.17
C VAL A 316 0.74 23.12 -3.61
N PHE A 317 -0.10 22.11 -3.81
CA PHE A 317 -0.54 21.65 -5.12
C PHE A 317 -2.04 21.80 -5.30
N GLU A 318 -2.44 22.21 -6.48
CA GLU A 318 -3.81 22.18 -6.98
C GLU A 318 -3.88 21.19 -8.16
N ILE A 319 -4.72 20.16 -8.04
CA ILE A 319 -4.87 19.11 -9.04
C ILE A 319 -6.08 19.42 -9.93
N GLY A 320 -5.81 19.71 -11.19
CA GLY A 320 -6.87 20.13 -12.09
C GLY A 320 -6.66 19.73 -13.55
N GLY A 321 -7.65 20.06 -14.37
CA GLY A 321 -7.60 19.93 -15.83
C GLY A 321 -7.27 21.25 -16.51
N LYS A 322 -7.26 21.26 -17.84
CA LYS A 322 -6.96 22.43 -18.68
C LYS A 322 -7.84 23.67 -18.40
N ALA A 323 -8.98 23.50 -17.74
CA ALA A 323 -9.90 24.59 -17.43
C ALA A 323 -9.63 25.26 -16.06
N LYS A 324 -8.73 24.71 -15.21
CA LYS A 324 -8.30 25.35 -13.96
C LYS A 324 -7.17 26.35 -14.27
N ASP A 325 -7.33 27.58 -13.83
CA ASP A 325 -6.42 28.70 -14.13
C ASP A 325 -5.38 28.97 -13.02
N GLY A 326 -5.25 28.09 -12.04
CA GLY A 326 -4.26 28.18 -10.97
C GLY A 326 -4.44 29.38 -10.01
N LYS A 327 -5.56 30.09 -10.08
CA LYS A 327 -5.79 31.29 -9.23
C LYS A 327 -5.79 31.01 -7.75
N GLN A 328 -6.11 29.76 -7.34
CA GLN A 328 -6.17 29.38 -5.93
C GLN A 328 -4.77 29.34 -5.27
N VAL A 329 -3.74 29.07 -6.05
CA VAL A 329 -2.34 28.95 -5.58
C VAL A 329 -1.44 30.10 -6.04
N ALA A 330 -1.90 30.98 -6.93
CA ALA A 330 -1.09 32.03 -7.54
C ALA A 330 -0.52 33.09 -6.56
N ASN A 331 -1.02 33.19 -5.33
CA ASN A 331 -0.60 34.14 -4.31
C ASN A 331 0.02 33.45 -3.07
N MET A 332 0.53 32.23 -3.23
CA MET A 332 1.21 31.49 -2.17
C MET A 332 2.72 31.54 -2.45
N GLU A 333 3.46 32.35 -1.65
CA GLU A 333 4.91 32.32 -1.56
C GLU A 333 5.36 31.22 -0.60
#